data_cffcf011a5085578564b2d14fc5e2968
#
_entry.id   cffcf011a5085578564b2d14fc5e2968
#
_cell.length_a   1.000
_cell.length_b   1.000
_cell.length_c   1.000
_cell.angle_alpha   90.00
_cell.angle_beta   90.00
_cell.angle_gamma   90.00
#
_symmetry.space_group_name_H-M   'P 1'
#
loop_
_entity.id
_entity.type
_entity.pdbx_description
1 polymer ?
#
loop_
_entity_poly.entity_id
_entity_poly.type
_entity_poly.pdbx_seq_one_letter_code
_entity_poly.pdbx_strand_id
1 'polypeptide(L)'
;MTAAAPTQVLVVDDDPALRMMLRGIFELHDYQVHEAESRSAALSLLDRESNVAVVILDLGLPPHAHTITEGIATLQAIQAAILPVKVIVLTGQDQEAAALAAIREGAFDFLAKPASADAILRAVRRAELFLQKERELGTQGITRIAINAQISEGLKGVRVDAEERLVRQILKETGFNVNQSAKRLGVKRENIYYFLKKFGIARDA
;
A
#
# COMPACT_ATOMS: atom_id res chain seq x y z
N MET A 1 -28.96 12.19 -5.58
CA MET A 1 -27.91 11.16 -5.64
C MET A 1 -26.59 11.93 -5.62
N THR A 2 -25.90 11.96 -4.49
CA THR A 2 -24.55 12.54 -4.39
C THR A 2 -23.63 11.66 -5.22
N ALA A 3 -23.02 12.21 -6.26
CA ALA A 3 -21.97 11.52 -7.01
C ALA A 3 -20.89 11.09 -6.00
N ALA A 4 -20.48 9.83 -6.03
CA ALA A 4 -19.35 9.37 -5.23
C ALA A 4 -18.12 10.20 -5.60
N ALA A 5 -17.30 10.60 -4.61
CA ALA A 5 -16.06 11.30 -4.91
C ALA A 5 -15.18 10.44 -5.84
N PRO A 6 -14.49 11.06 -6.81
CA PRO A 6 -13.65 10.32 -7.73
C PRO A 6 -12.56 9.56 -7.02
N THR A 7 -12.28 8.35 -7.49
CA THR A 7 -11.17 7.54 -6.96
C THR A 7 -9.85 8.24 -7.22
N GLN A 8 -9.00 8.32 -6.19
CA GLN A 8 -7.70 8.97 -6.28
C GLN A 8 -6.61 7.95 -6.61
N VAL A 9 -5.81 8.27 -7.61
CA VAL A 9 -4.65 7.48 -8.07
C VAL A 9 -3.39 8.32 -7.90
N LEU A 10 -2.35 7.74 -7.31
CA LEU A 10 -1.02 8.33 -7.25
C LEU A 10 -0.12 7.65 -8.28
N VAL A 11 0.48 8.44 -9.17
CA VAL A 11 1.50 8.00 -10.14
C VAL A 11 2.87 8.38 -9.61
N VAL A 12 3.74 7.39 -9.41
CA VAL A 12 5.11 7.56 -8.91
C VAL A 12 6.08 7.07 -9.97
N ASP A 13 6.73 7.99 -10.63
CA ASP A 13 7.67 7.72 -11.73
C ASP A 13 8.59 8.94 -11.89
N ASP A 14 9.84 8.78 -12.24
CA ASP A 14 10.78 9.91 -12.45
C ASP A 14 10.61 10.54 -13.84
N ASP A 15 10.05 9.82 -14.81
CA ASP A 15 9.78 10.32 -16.16
C ASP A 15 8.53 11.23 -16.19
N PRO A 16 8.68 12.55 -16.38
CA PRO A 16 7.54 13.47 -16.42
C PRO A 16 6.62 13.23 -17.63
N ALA A 17 7.14 12.71 -18.76
CA ALA A 17 6.33 12.42 -19.92
C ALA A 17 5.39 11.24 -19.66
N LEU A 18 5.88 10.21 -18.98
CA LEU A 18 5.06 9.07 -18.58
C LEU A 18 4.01 9.48 -17.53
N ARG A 19 4.37 10.29 -16.53
CA ARG A 19 3.38 10.79 -15.56
C ARG A 19 2.27 11.58 -16.25
N MET A 20 2.62 12.50 -17.18
CA MET A 20 1.64 13.27 -17.96
C MET A 20 0.73 12.37 -18.79
N MET A 21 1.28 11.35 -19.46
CA MET A 21 0.52 10.38 -20.23
C MET A 21 -0.47 9.61 -19.34
N LEU A 22 -0.02 9.09 -18.22
CA LEU A 22 -0.86 8.34 -17.28
C LEU A 22 -1.95 9.23 -16.66
N ARG A 23 -1.61 10.49 -16.32
CA ARG A 23 -2.60 11.49 -15.89
C ARG A 23 -3.71 11.62 -16.92
N GLY A 24 -3.38 11.87 -18.18
CA GLY A 24 -4.38 12.02 -19.23
C GLY A 24 -5.27 10.78 -19.38
N ILE A 25 -4.69 9.58 -19.31
CA ILE A 25 -5.46 8.32 -19.35
C ILE A 25 -6.44 8.24 -18.17
N PHE A 26 -6.00 8.52 -16.97
CA PHE A 26 -6.83 8.39 -15.76
C PHE A 26 -7.90 9.47 -15.67
N GLU A 27 -7.58 10.74 -15.99
CA GLU A 27 -8.56 11.85 -15.99
C GLU A 27 -9.68 11.63 -17.00
N LEU A 28 -9.40 11.03 -18.17
CA LEU A 28 -10.42 10.62 -19.15
C LEU A 28 -11.39 9.55 -18.60
N HIS A 29 -11.06 8.91 -17.51
CA HIS A 29 -11.88 7.86 -16.88
C HIS A 29 -12.34 8.25 -15.46
N ASP A 30 -12.47 9.56 -15.22
CA ASP A 30 -13.00 10.14 -13.98
C ASP A 30 -12.16 9.84 -12.70
N TYR A 31 -10.86 9.56 -12.85
CA TYR A 31 -9.95 9.47 -11.71
C TYR A 31 -9.34 10.83 -11.36
N GLN A 32 -9.15 11.08 -10.08
CA GLN A 32 -8.32 12.19 -9.62
C GLN A 32 -6.87 11.71 -9.51
N VAL A 33 -5.94 12.42 -10.16
CA VAL A 33 -4.54 11.99 -10.25
C VAL A 33 -3.62 12.88 -9.44
N HIS A 34 -2.80 12.24 -8.62
CA HIS A 34 -1.65 12.84 -7.95
C HIS A 34 -0.36 12.32 -8.58
N GLU A 35 0.69 13.10 -8.56
CA GLU A 35 1.99 12.73 -9.14
C GLU A 35 3.11 12.89 -8.13
N ALA A 36 4.07 11.99 -8.19
CA ALA A 36 5.32 12.07 -7.44
C ALA A 36 6.50 11.60 -8.31
N GLU A 37 7.61 12.29 -8.22
CA GLU A 37 8.82 11.99 -9.01
C GLU A 37 9.86 11.17 -8.24
N SER A 38 9.60 10.91 -6.96
CA SER A 38 10.55 10.24 -6.08
C SER A 38 9.84 9.57 -4.91
N ARG A 39 10.56 8.70 -4.20
CA ARG A 39 10.12 8.07 -2.96
C ARG A 39 9.65 9.09 -1.92
N SER A 40 10.45 10.12 -1.65
CA SER A 40 10.14 11.12 -0.63
C SER A 40 8.87 11.91 -0.97
N ALA A 41 8.70 12.30 -2.24
CA ALA A 41 7.50 12.97 -2.72
C ALA A 41 6.26 12.08 -2.57
N ALA A 42 6.38 10.79 -2.97
CA ALA A 42 5.29 9.82 -2.86
C ALA A 42 4.82 9.61 -1.41
N LEU A 43 5.75 9.40 -0.49
CA LEU A 43 5.43 9.18 0.93
C LEU A 43 4.84 10.43 1.57
N SER A 44 5.38 11.62 1.29
CA SER A 44 4.83 12.89 1.78
C SER A 44 3.43 13.16 1.25
N LEU A 45 3.11 12.71 0.04
CA LEU A 45 1.79 12.85 -0.55
C LEU A 45 0.81 11.88 0.12
N LEU A 46 1.18 10.62 0.29
CA LEU A 46 0.35 9.61 0.96
C LEU A 46 0.05 9.92 2.43
N ASP A 47 0.93 10.69 3.10
CA ASP A 47 0.71 11.16 4.47
C ASP A 47 -0.36 12.28 4.52
N ARG A 48 -0.41 13.14 3.50
CA ARG A 48 -1.37 14.24 3.42
C ARG A 48 -2.72 13.84 2.81
N GLU A 49 -2.69 12.95 1.81
CA GLU A 49 -3.86 12.55 1.02
C GLU A 49 -4.36 11.17 1.45
N SER A 50 -5.24 11.14 2.43
CA SER A 50 -5.76 9.89 3.02
C SER A 50 -6.68 9.08 2.10
N ASN A 51 -7.10 9.63 0.96
CA ASN A 51 -8.09 9.03 0.05
C ASN A 51 -7.48 8.36 -1.18
N VAL A 52 -6.16 8.34 -1.31
CA VAL A 52 -5.51 7.60 -2.40
C VAL A 52 -5.86 6.12 -2.29
N ALA A 53 -6.42 5.57 -3.37
CA ALA A 53 -6.84 4.16 -3.43
C ALA A 53 -5.79 3.28 -4.11
N VAL A 54 -5.18 3.78 -5.18
CA VAL A 54 -4.24 3.03 -6.00
C VAL A 54 -2.96 3.83 -6.21
N VAL A 55 -1.82 3.17 -6.10
CA VAL A 55 -0.51 3.72 -6.44
C VAL A 55 0.03 2.97 -7.65
N ILE A 56 0.36 3.68 -8.72
CA ILE A 56 1.15 3.17 -9.82
C ILE A 56 2.60 3.53 -9.53
N LEU A 57 3.45 2.53 -9.38
CA LEU A 57 4.81 2.71 -8.88
C LEU A 57 5.84 2.20 -9.89
N ASP A 58 6.72 3.08 -10.37
CA ASP A 58 7.95 2.63 -11.00
C ASP A 58 8.96 2.19 -9.93
N LEU A 59 9.74 1.15 -10.26
CA LEU A 59 10.83 0.70 -9.39
C LEU A 59 12.14 1.47 -9.64
N GLY A 60 12.33 2.02 -10.84
CA GLY A 60 13.50 2.81 -11.21
C GLY A 60 13.40 4.25 -10.75
N LEU A 61 13.45 4.52 -9.45
CA LEU A 61 13.37 5.88 -8.91
C LEU A 61 14.73 6.46 -8.53
N PRO A 62 14.91 7.81 -8.59
CA PRO A 62 16.11 8.45 -8.13
C PRO A 62 16.36 8.26 -6.62
N PRO A 63 17.63 8.26 -6.14
CA PRO A 63 18.85 8.56 -6.91
C PRO A 63 19.40 7.40 -7.74
N HIS A 64 18.84 6.20 -7.65
CA HIS A 64 19.37 4.99 -8.31
C HIS A 64 18.41 4.45 -9.37
N ALA A 65 18.03 5.28 -10.34
CA ALA A 65 17.02 4.95 -11.36
C ALA A 65 17.31 3.70 -12.21
N HIS A 66 18.56 3.22 -12.23
CA HIS A 66 18.93 1.99 -12.93
C HIS A 66 18.77 0.71 -12.09
N THR A 67 18.26 0.83 -10.87
CA THR A 67 18.03 -0.27 -9.94
C THR A 67 16.59 -0.24 -9.43
N ILE A 68 16.13 -1.37 -8.90
CA ILE A 68 14.80 -1.46 -8.27
C ILE A 68 14.79 -1.02 -6.79
N THR A 69 15.93 -0.60 -6.25
CA THR A 69 16.15 -0.39 -4.81
C THR A 69 15.18 0.64 -4.22
N GLU A 70 15.08 1.83 -4.84
CA GLU A 70 14.22 2.90 -4.33
C GLU A 70 12.74 2.60 -4.48
N GLY A 71 12.33 1.98 -5.58
CA GLY A 71 10.94 1.56 -5.78
C GLY A 71 10.53 0.47 -4.79
N ILE A 72 11.37 -0.53 -4.57
CA ILE A 72 11.12 -1.57 -3.55
C ILE A 72 11.07 -0.94 -2.15
N ALA A 73 11.98 -0.03 -1.81
CA ALA A 73 11.95 0.66 -0.52
C ALA A 73 10.70 1.55 -0.37
N THR A 74 10.18 2.11 -1.47
CA THR A 74 8.90 2.85 -1.48
C THR A 74 7.73 1.91 -1.18
N LEU A 75 7.69 0.76 -1.86
CA LEU A 75 6.67 -0.27 -1.64
C LEU A 75 6.68 -0.76 -0.19
N GLN A 76 7.86 -1.07 0.36
CA GLN A 76 8.03 -1.49 1.76
C GLN A 76 7.52 -0.43 2.74
N ALA A 77 7.84 0.84 2.50
CA ALA A 77 7.37 1.94 3.35
C ALA A 77 5.84 2.08 3.32
N ILE A 78 5.21 1.95 2.14
CA ILE A 78 3.76 1.96 2.00
C ILE A 78 3.12 0.79 2.75
N GLN A 79 3.70 -0.41 2.64
CA GLN A 79 3.21 -1.59 3.35
C GLN A 79 3.37 -1.46 4.87
N ALA A 80 4.51 -0.94 5.33
CA ALA A 80 4.77 -0.70 6.76
C ALA A 80 3.82 0.35 7.36
N ALA A 81 3.40 1.33 6.57
CA ALA A 81 2.43 2.35 6.98
C ALA A 81 0.99 1.82 7.07
N ILE A 82 0.71 0.58 6.65
CA ILE A 82 -0.63 -0.06 6.67
C ILE A 82 -1.69 0.88 6.09
N LEU A 83 -1.39 1.45 4.92
CA LEU A 83 -2.32 2.31 4.21
C LEU A 83 -3.36 1.45 3.46
N PRO A 84 -4.63 1.89 3.40
CA PRO A 84 -5.66 1.20 2.64
C PRO A 84 -5.53 1.49 1.13
N VAL A 85 -4.34 1.25 0.58
CA VAL A 85 -4.00 1.46 -0.83
C VAL A 85 -3.57 0.15 -1.48
N LYS A 86 -3.70 0.04 -2.79
CA LYS A 86 -3.13 -1.05 -3.58
C LYS A 86 -2.03 -0.51 -4.46
N VAL A 87 -0.86 -1.13 -4.41
CA VAL A 87 0.28 -0.74 -5.23
C VAL A 87 0.36 -1.65 -6.45
N ILE A 88 0.30 -1.04 -7.64
CA ILE A 88 0.53 -1.68 -8.92
C ILE A 88 1.92 -1.22 -9.39
N VAL A 89 2.83 -2.17 -9.57
CA VAL A 89 4.17 -1.87 -10.07
C VAL A 89 4.13 -1.80 -11.60
N LEU A 90 4.66 -0.72 -12.16
CA LEU A 90 4.79 -0.49 -13.60
C LEU A 90 6.25 -0.14 -13.90
N THR A 91 7.06 -1.09 -14.36
CA THR A 91 8.50 -0.89 -14.52
C THR A 91 9.05 -1.54 -15.79
N GLY A 92 10.13 -0.94 -16.33
CA GLY A 92 10.91 -1.47 -17.45
C GLY A 92 12.18 -2.23 -17.05
N GLN A 93 12.47 -2.32 -15.75
CA GLN A 93 13.62 -3.06 -15.21
C GLN A 93 13.50 -4.57 -15.47
N ASP A 94 14.56 -5.33 -15.23
CA ASP A 94 14.56 -6.79 -15.39
C ASP A 94 13.26 -7.40 -14.88
N GLN A 95 12.39 -7.80 -15.83
CA GLN A 95 10.97 -8.06 -15.57
C GLN A 95 10.77 -9.19 -14.57
N GLU A 96 11.57 -10.25 -14.66
CA GLU A 96 11.38 -11.43 -13.82
C GLU A 96 11.83 -11.16 -12.37
N ALA A 97 13.04 -10.63 -12.21
CA ALA A 97 13.58 -10.32 -10.88
C ALA A 97 12.78 -9.21 -10.19
N ALA A 98 12.40 -8.16 -10.93
CA ALA A 98 11.59 -7.06 -10.42
C ALA A 98 10.17 -7.49 -10.03
N ALA A 99 9.52 -8.34 -10.85
CA ALA A 99 8.19 -8.89 -10.54
C ALA A 99 8.22 -9.73 -9.26
N LEU A 100 9.21 -10.63 -9.15
CA LEU A 100 9.37 -11.48 -7.97
C LEU A 100 9.60 -10.64 -6.70
N ALA A 101 10.48 -9.64 -6.78
CA ALA A 101 10.74 -8.73 -5.67
C ALA A 101 9.48 -7.95 -5.26
N ALA A 102 8.75 -7.38 -6.23
CA ALA A 102 7.53 -6.63 -5.98
C ALA A 102 6.43 -7.49 -5.33
N ILE A 103 6.22 -8.72 -5.82
CA ILE A 103 5.24 -9.65 -5.25
C ILE A 103 5.62 -9.99 -3.80
N ARG A 104 6.89 -10.28 -3.55
CA ARG A 104 7.39 -10.60 -2.20
C ARG A 104 7.17 -9.45 -1.22
N GLU A 105 7.33 -8.21 -1.67
CA GLU A 105 7.12 -7.03 -0.86
C GLU A 105 5.65 -6.56 -0.80
N GLY A 106 4.72 -7.32 -1.39
CA GLY A 106 3.28 -7.10 -1.25
C GLY A 106 2.65 -6.18 -2.29
N ALA A 107 3.25 -6.04 -3.48
CA ALA A 107 2.57 -5.40 -4.60
C ALA A 107 1.26 -6.14 -4.92
N PHE A 108 0.22 -5.38 -5.26
CA PHE A 108 -1.07 -5.93 -5.66
C PHE A 108 -1.03 -6.53 -7.06
N ASP A 109 -0.31 -5.88 -7.97
CA ASP A 109 -0.17 -6.31 -9.36
C ASP A 109 1.16 -5.79 -9.93
N PHE A 110 1.56 -6.36 -11.07
CA PHE A 110 2.78 -6.00 -11.78
C PHE A 110 2.51 -5.88 -13.28
N LEU A 111 2.98 -4.80 -13.88
CA LEU A 111 2.91 -4.54 -15.31
C LEU A 111 4.30 -4.18 -15.84
N ALA A 112 4.70 -4.81 -16.96
CA ALA A 112 5.95 -4.46 -17.63
C ALA A 112 5.74 -3.26 -18.58
N LYS A 113 6.67 -2.31 -18.60
CA LYS A 113 6.74 -1.25 -19.62
C LYS A 113 7.29 -1.84 -20.94
N PRO A 114 6.69 -1.51 -22.10
CA PRO A 114 5.52 -0.66 -22.28
C PRO A 114 4.21 -1.40 -22.00
N ALA A 115 3.30 -0.81 -21.22
CA ALA A 115 1.97 -1.33 -20.97
C ALA A 115 0.91 -0.51 -21.73
N SER A 116 -0.11 -1.17 -22.25
CA SER A 116 -1.22 -0.46 -22.91
C SER A 116 -2.10 0.24 -21.86
N ALA A 117 -2.71 1.37 -22.26
CA ALA A 117 -3.65 2.10 -21.41
C ALA A 117 -4.76 1.19 -20.86
N ASP A 118 -5.28 0.29 -21.69
CA ASP A 118 -6.32 -0.65 -21.33
C ASP A 118 -5.83 -1.69 -20.28
N ALA A 119 -4.59 -2.16 -20.37
CA ALA A 119 -4.01 -3.05 -19.35
C ALA A 119 -3.87 -2.34 -18.00
N ILE A 120 -3.40 -1.10 -18.00
CA ILE A 120 -3.23 -0.27 -16.79
C ILE A 120 -4.61 -0.01 -16.14
N LEU A 121 -5.60 0.41 -16.93
CA LEU A 121 -6.95 0.68 -16.44
C LEU A 121 -7.63 -0.59 -15.88
N ARG A 122 -7.44 -1.75 -16.51
CA ARG A 122 -7.94 -3.01 -15.96
C ARG A 122 -7.29 -3.36 -14.62
N ALA A 123 -6.00 -3.13 -14.46
CA ALA A 123 -5.29 -3.36 -13.20
C ALA A 123 -5.81 -2.43 -12.10
N VAL A 124 -6.00 -1.14 -12.40
CA VAL A 124 -6.56 -0.16 -11.45
C VAL A 124 -7.98 -0.56 -11.04
N ARG A 125 -8.87 -0.89 -11.97
CA ARG A 125 -10.24 -1.32 -11.66
C ARG A 125 -10.28 -2.59 -10.78
N ARG A 126 -9.36 -3.55 -10.99
CA ARG A 126 -9.23 -4.71 -10.10
C ARG A 126 -8.82 -4.31 -8.70
N ALA A 127 -7.85 -3.40 -8.59
CA ALA A 127 -7.38 -2.88 -7.30
C ALA A 127 -8.50 -2.17 -6.52
N GLU A 128 -9.28 -1.32 -7.19
CA GLU A 128 -10.44 -0.64 -6.59
C GLU A 128 -11.50 -1.63 -6.09
N LEU A 129 -11.90 -2.58 -6.95
CA LEU A 129 -12.88 -3.59 -6.57
C LEU A 129 -12.41 -4.38 -5.35
N PHE A 130 -11.11 -4.71 -5.32
CA PHE A 130 -10.53 -5.44 -4.20
C PHE A 130 -10.56 -4.62 -2.91
N LEU A 131 -10.20 -3.33 -2.96
CA LEU A 131 -10.29 -2.42 -1.81
C LEU A 131 -11.72 -2.25 -1.32
N GLN A 132 -12.68 -2.12 -2.23
CA GLN A 132 -14.09 -2.04 -1.88
C GLN A 132 -14.51 -3.29 -1.11
N LYS A 133 -14.15 -4.48 -1.58
CA LYS A 133 -14.49 -5.74 -0.92
C LYS A 133 -13.78 -5.92 0.43
N GLU A 134 -12.55 -5.48 0.57
CA GLU A 134 -11.87 -5.44 1.88
C GLU A 134 -12.59 -4.52 2.87
N ARG A 135 -13.07 -3.35 2.43
CA ARG A 135 -13.88 -2.45 3.28
C ARG A 135 -15.21 -3.09 3.70
N GLU A 136 -15.89 -3.78 2.78
CA GLU A 136 -17.13 -4.51 3.09
C GLU A 136 -16.89 -5.61 4.13
N LEU A 137 -15.80 -6.38 4.02
CA LEU A 137 -15.40 -7.36 5.04
C LEU A 137 -15.12 -6.70 6.39
N GLY A 138 -14.44 -5.55 6.39
CA GLY A 138 -14.18 -4.76 7.60
C GLY A 138 -15.45 -4.38 8.35
N THR A 139 -16.54 -4.05 7.66
CA THR A 139 -17.84 -3.77 8.29
C THR A 139 -18.46 -5.01 8.97
N GLN A 140 -18.08 -6.21 8.53
CA GLN A 140 -18.49 -7.49 9.12
C GLN A 140 -17.52 -7.95 10.25
N GLY A 141 -16.54 -7.13 10.62
CA GLY A 141 -15.53 -7.47 11.63
C GLY A 141 -14.44 -8.43 11.13
N ILE A 142 -14.38 -8.67 9.82
CA ILE A 142 -13.37 -9.52 9.19
C ILE A 142 -12.24 -8.62 8.67
N THR A 143 -11.01 -8.86 9.11
CA THR A 143 -9.84 -8.20 8.56
C THR A 143 -8.94 -9.19 7.82
N ARG A 144 -8.33 -8.75 6.74
CA ARG A 144 -7.39 -9.55 5.96
C ARG A 144 -5.97 -9.11 6.29
N ILE A 145 -5.15 -10.06 6.70
CA ILE A 145 -3.73 -9.83 6.98
C ILE A 145 -2.91 -10.62 5.95
N ALA A 146 -2.06 -9.93 5.20
CA ALA A 146 -1.08 -10.57 4.34
C ALA A 146 0.18 -10.86 5.16
N ILE A 147 0.65 -12.10 5.16
CA ILE A 147 1.86 -12.52 5.88
C ILE A 147 2.82 -13.12 4.87
N ASN A 148 4.03 -12.57 4.78
CA ASN A 148 5.13 -13.15 4.02
C ASN A 148 5.95 -14.02 4.96
N ALA A 149 5.61 -15.31 5.06
CA ALA A 149 6.29 -16.22 5.96
C ALA A 149 7.64 -16.66 5.37
N GLN A 150 8.74 -16.38 6.09
CA GLN A 150 10.02 -17.03 5.82
C GLN A 150 10.03 -18.39 6.52
N ILE A 151 10.08 -19.46 5.72
CA ILE A 151 10.05 -20.84 6.26
C ILE A 151 11.18 -21.10 7.25
N SER A 152 12.33 -20.41 7.07
CA SER A 152 13.48 -20.48 7.98
C SER A 152 13.21 -19.94 9.39
N GLU A 153 12.25 -19.06 9.58
CA GLU A 153 11.89 -18.48 10.89
C GLU A 153 10.90 -19.36 11.67
N GLY A 154 10.35 -20.36 11.02
CA GLY A 154 9.42 -21.30 11.62
C GLY A 154 8.10 -20.65 12.07
N LEU A 155 7.24 -21.44 12.71
CA LEU A 155 5.93 -20.98 13.17
C LEU A 155 5.97 -19.84 14.18
N LYS A 156 7.07 -19.68 14.92
CA LYS A 156 7.20 -18.62 15.93
C LYS A 156 7.31 -17.25 15.26
N GLY A 157 8.12 -17.12 14.20
CA GLY A 157 8.24 -15.89 13.42
C GLY A 157 6.90 -15.49 12.81
N VAL A 158 6.24 -16.41 12.10
CA VAL A 158 4.93 -16.18 11.48
C VAL A 158 3.88 -15.69 12.49
N ARG A 159 3.86 -16.27 13.71
CA ARG A 159 2.93 -15.81 14.75
C ARG A 159 3.21 -14.39 15.22
N VAL A 160 4.48 -14.03 15.38
CA VAL A 160 4.88 -12.69 15.81
C VAL A 160 4.49 -11.65 14.74
N ASP A 161 4.75 -11.93 13.47
CA ASP A 161 4.40 -11.06 12.36
C ASP A 161 2.88 -10.87 12.23
N ALA A 162 2.12 -11.97 12.35
CA ALA A 162 0.66 -11.92 12.33
C ALA A 162 0.10 -11.06 13.47
N GLU A 163 0.61 -11.27 14.68
CA GLU A 163 0.22 -10.52 15.87
C GLU A 163 0.55 -9.03 15.71
N GLU A 164 1.75 -8.71 15.28
CA GLU A 164 2.18 -7.33 15.07
C GLU A 164 1.31 -6.61 14.02
N ARG A 165 1.11 -7.22 12.85
CA ARG A 165 0.30 -6.63 11.78
C ARG A 165 -1.14 -6.39 12.23
N LEU A 166 -1.77 -7.36 12.90
CA LEU A 166 -3.12 -7.20 13.43
C LEU A 166 -3.19 -6.06 14.46
N VAL A 167 -2.24 -6.00 15.38
CA VAL A 167 -2.19 -4.94 16.41
C VAL A 167 -2.02 -3.56 15.76
N ARG A 168 -1.06 -3.39 14.85
CA ARG A 168 -0.83 -2.13 14.14
C ARG A 168 -2.06 -1.69 13.35
N GLN A 169 -2.70 -2.62 12.65
CA GLN A 169 -3.91 -2.32 11.87
C GLN A 169 -5.04 -1.83 12.77
N ILE A 170 -5.36 -2.54 13.85
CA ILE A 170 -6.44 -2.16 14.77
C ILE A 170 -6.13 -0.85 15.48
N LEU A 171 -4.88 -0.61 15.88
CA LEU A 171 -4.48 0.67 16.48
C LEU A 171 -4.73 1.83 15.50
N LYS A 172 -4.34 1.67 14.24
CA LYS A 172 -4.57 2.68 13.21
C LYS A 172 -6.06 2.92 12.93
N GLU A 173 -6.84 1.88 12.76
CA GLU A 173 -8.29 1.97 12.52
C GLU A 173 -9.07 2.61 13.67
N THR A 174 -8.54 2.52 14.89
CA THR A 174 -9.16 3.13 16.10
C THR A 174 -8.55 4.48 16.46
N GLY A 175 -7.69 5.05 15.62
CA GLY A 175 -6.98 6.29 15.92
C GLY A 175 -6.17 6.21 17.22
N PHE A 176 -5.52 5.07 17.47
CA PHE A 176 -4.76 4.77 18.68
C PHE A 176 -5.58 4.84 19.98
N ASN A 177 -6.90 4.66 19.90
CA ASN A 177 -7.75 4.58 21.08
C ASN A 177 -7.56 3.23 21.78
N VAL A 178 -6.83 3.24 22.90
CA VAL A 178 -6.44 2.04 23.66
C VAL A 178 -7.65 1.18 24.07
N ASN A 179 -8.76 1.80 24.52
CA ASN A 179 -9.94 1.06 24.96
C ASN A 179 -10.65 0.38 23.78
N GLN A 180 -10.81 1.10 22.67
CA GLN A 180 -11.42 0.52 21.46
C GLN A 180 -10.53 -0.54 20.84
N SER A 181 -9.22 -0.35 20.80
CA SER A 181 -8.25 -1.34 20.30
C SER A 181 -8.30 -2.63 21.12
N ALA A 182 -8.29 -2.51 22.47
CA ALA A 182 -8.38 -3.65 23.36
C ALA A 182 -9.66 -4.45 23.14
N LYS A 183 -10.82 -3.76 23.02
CA LYS A 183 -12.11 -4.40 22.75
C LYS A 183 -12.12 -5.13 21.41
N ARG A 184 -11.58 -4.51 20.33
CA ARG A 184 -11.54 -5.12 19.00
C ARG A 184 -10.58 -6.30 18.90
N LEU A 185 -9.45 -6.25 19.64
CA LEU A 185 -8.46 -7.33 19.71
C LEU A 185 -8.87 -8.46 20.69
N GLY A 186 -9.93 -8.27 21.47
CA GLY A 186 -10.35 -9.26 22.48
C GLY A 186 -9.35 -9.42 23.63
N VAL A 187 -8.60 -8.35 23.97
CA VAL A 187 -7.58 -8.35 25.01
C VAL A 187 -7.84 -7.34 26.11
N LYS A 188 -7.12 -7.43 27.23
CA LYS A 188 -7.20 -6.41 28.28
C LYS A 188 -6.44 -5.14 27.85
N ARG A 189 -6.85 -3.98 28.41
CA ARG A 189 -6.23 -2.69 28.12
C ARG A 189 -4.70 -2.69 28.34
N GLU A 190 -4.24 -3.35 29.40
CA GLU A 190 -2.83 -3.43 29.75
C GLU A 190 -2.01 -4.15 28.66
N ASN A 191 -2.62 -5.09 27.95
CA ASN A 191 -1.96 -5.80 26.85
C ASN A 191 -1.67 -4.88 25.66
N ILE A 192 -2.45 -3.82 25.45
CA ILE A 192 -2.16 -2.84 24.41
C ILE A 192 -0.82 -2.14 24.67
N TYR A 193 -0.57 -1.71 25.91
CA TYR A 193 0.71 -1.09 26.28
C TYR A 193 1.90 -2.07 26.14
N TYR A 194 1.67 -3.34 26.44
CA TYR A 194 2.66 -4.40 26.20
C TYR A 194 2.97 -4.51 24.70
N PHE A 195 1.95 -4.53 23.81
CA PHE A 195 2.15 -4.61 22.38
C PHE A 195 2.84 -3.36 21.81
N LEU A 196 2.47 -2.17 22.26
CA LEU A 196 3.15 -0.93 21.86
C LEU A 196 4.66 -1.01 22.16
N LYS A 197 5.03 -1.47 23.35
CA LYS A 197 6.43 -1.65 23.73
C LYS A 197 7.09 -2.78 22.97
N LYS A 198 6.43 -3.94 22.83
CA LYS A 198 6.95 -5.14 22.15
C LYS A 198 7.30 -4.89 20.70
N PHE A 199 6.46 -4.16 19.99
CA PHE A 199 6.59 -3.90 18.57
C PHE A 199 7.15 -2.51 18.25
N GLY A 200 7.60 -1.75 19.24
CA GLY A 200 8.16 -0.42 19.04
C GLY A 200 7.18 0.56 18.36
N ILE A 201 5.88 0.43 18.66
CA ILE A 201 4.85 1.28 18.04
C ILE A 201 4.79 2.59 18.80
N ALA A 202 5.28 3.67 18.20
CA ALA A 202 5.10 5.02 18.70
C ALA A 202 3.70 5.53 18.35
N ARG A 203 3.12 6.33 19.24
CA ARG A 203 1.95 7.12 18.93
C ARG A 203 2.48 8.39 18.25
N ASP A 204 2.33 8.50 16.95
CA ASP A 204 2.59 9.76 16.27
C ASP A 204 1.66 10.80 16.87
N ALA A 205 2.25 11.87 17.38
CA ALA A 205 1.57 12.93 18.12
C ALA A 205 0.80 13.87 17.20
#